data_ede6bec92a094970c97a7028f1c5e7ca
#
_entry.id   ede6bec92a094970c97a7028f1c5e7ca
#
_cell.length_a   1.000
_cell.length_b   1.000
_cell.length_c   1.000
_cell.angle_alpha   90.00
_cell.angle_beta   90.00
_cell.angle_gamma   90.00
#
_symmetry.space_group_name_H-M   'P 1'
#
loop_
_entity.id
_entity.type
_entity.pdbx_description
1 polymer ?
#
loop_
_entity_poly.entity_id
_entity_poly.type
_entity_poly.pdbx_seq_one_letter_code
_entity_poly.pdbx_strand_id
1 'polypeptide(L)'
;MAGLNVRIVTRVLAIAAVIVLSGCVSIPDAIKGTSAMPQQDLVRVMNAPQLYIGQEARFGGRVVNIDNKQGRTRLEIATVNLDEGARPVLGEPSKGRIYADVNGFLDPVDFRGQLITVVGPITGVVEGKVGESAYKFMVMQVNGYKRWRVTQQVVMPPQPIDPWFWGGPYPYRGRYGYGGMWGGGWYNPGPAQVQTIVTE
;
A
#
# COMPACT_ATOMS: atom_id res chain seq x y z
N MET A 1 -40.88 -32.18 9.86
CA MET A 1 -40.70 -30.73 9.54
C MET A 1 -39.58 -30.04 10.33
N ALA A 2 -39.18 -30.54 11.50
CA ALA A 2 -38.09 -29.92 12.30
C ALA A 2 -36.67 -29.97 11.67
N GLY A 3 -36.34 -31.01 10.91
CA GLY A 3 -35.00 -31.16 10.34
C GLY A 3 -34.70 -30.24 9.15
N LEU A 4 -35.71 -29.70 8.46
CA LEU A 4 -35.53 -28.77 7.37
C LEU A 4 -35.14 -27.38 7.87
N ASN A 5 -35.72 -26.96 8.97
CA ASN A 5 -35.44 -25.66 9.59
C ASN A 5 -34.02 -25.57 10.16
N VAL A 6 -33.52 -26.67 10.77
CA VAL A 6 -32.16 -26.73 11.30
C VAL A 6 -31.12 -26.57 10.20
N ARG A 7 -31.30 -27.24 9.06
CA ARG A 7 -30.37 -27.14 7.89
C ARG A 7 -30.36 -25.73 7.27
N ILE A 8 -31.49 -25.06 7.24
CA ILE A 8 -31.59 -23.68 6.72
C ILE A 8 -30.89 -22.74 7.70
N VAL A 9 -31.13 -22.86 9.00
CA VAL A 9 -30.48 -22.03 10.03
C VAL A 9 -28.97 -22.20 9.99
N THR A 10 -28.48 -23.44 9.88
CA THR A 10 -27.03 -23.72 9.81
C THR A 10 -26.40 -23.09 8.57
N ARG A 11 -27.06 -23.14 7.42
CA ARG A 11 -26.58 -22.53 6.18
C ARG A 11 -26.56 -20.99 6.26
N VAL A 12 -27.59 -20.40 6.82
CA VAL A 12 -27.67 -18.94 7.03
C VAL A 12 -26.58 -18.47 8.00
N LEU A 13 -26.32 -19.23 9.08
CA LEU A 13 -25.24 -18.92 10.03
C LEU A 13 -23.85 -19.04 9.38
N ALA A 14 -23.63 -20.06 8.54
CA ALA A 14 -22.38 -20.23 7.80
C ALA A 14 -22.13 -19.09 6.80
N ILE A 15 -23.16 -18.64 6.07
CA ILE A 15 -23.07 -17.50 5.16
C ILE A 15 -22.83 -16.20 5.93
N ALA A 16 -23.50 -15.99 7.06
CA ALA A 16 -23.27 -14.83 7.91
C ALA A 16 -21.85 -14.77 8.48
N ALA A 17 -21.29 -15.95 8.87
CA ALA A 17 -19.91 -16.03 9.36
C ALA A 17 -18.86 -15.68 8.30
N VAL A 18 -19.10 -15.99 7.01
CA VAL A 18 -18.20 -15.65 5.91
C VAL A 18 -18.18 -14.15 5.64
N ILE A 19 -19.31 -13.46 5.80
CA ILE A 19 -19.42 -12.01 5.55
C ILE A 19 -18.65 -11.19 6.61
N VAL A 20 -18.53 -11.69 7.83
CA VAL A 20 -17.84 -11.00 8.94
C VAL A 20 -16.30 -11.03 8.80
N LEU A 21 -15.74 -11.92 7.96
CA LEU A 21 -14.29 -12.03 7.75
C LEU A 21 -13.74 -11.09 6.66
N SER A 22 -14.55 -10.26 6.02
CA SER A 22 -14.04 -9.21 5.12
C SER A 22 -13.35 -8.14 5.95
N GLY A 23 -12.02 -8.26 6.12
CA GLY A 23 -11.20 -7.26 6.79
C GLY A 23 -11.23 -5.94 6.01
N CYS A 24 -11.87 -4.92 6.59
CA CYS A 24 -11.82 -3.57 6.02
C CYS A 24 -10.42 -3.02 6.16
N VAL A 25 -9.78 -2.63 5.06
CA VAL A 25 -8.56 -1.82 5.09
C VAL A 25 -8.96 -0.45 5.65
N SER A 26 -8.40 -0.09 6.80
CA SER A 26 -8.68 1.21 7.43
C SER A 26 -7.56 2.20 7.12
N ILE A 27 -7.94 3.43 6.82
CA ILE A 27 -6.99 4.54 6.68
C ILE A 27 -6.53 4.94 8.09
N PRO A 28 -5.20 5.08 8.33
CA PRO A 28 -4.69 5.55 9.63
C PRO A 28 -5.28 6.89 10.05
N ASP A 29 -5.61 7.05 11.32
CA ASP A 29 -6.27 8.25 11.84
C ASP A 29 -5.45 9.53 11.58
N ALA A 30 -4.12 9.44 11.62
CA ALA A 30 -3.23 10.57 11.34
C ALA A 30 -3.40 11.19 9.95
N ILE A 31 -3.92 10.43 8.98
CA ILE A 31 -4.11 10.87 7.59
C ILE A 31 -5.55 10.71 7.10
N LYS A 32 -6.47 10.41 8.01
CA LYS A 32 -7.88 10.24 7.68
C LYS A 32 -8.51 11.56 7.20
N GLY A 33 -8.12 12.67 7.84
CA GLY A 33 -8.70 13.98 7.57
C GLY A 33 -10.10 14.14 8.16
N THR A 34 -10.75 15.23 7.80
CA THR A 34 -12.09 15.59 8.26
C THR A 34 -13.14 15.36 7.15
N SER A 35 -12.72 15.42 5.88
CA SER A 35 -13.57 15.16 4.73
C SER A 35 -13.79 13.66 4.53
N ALA A 36 -15.02 13.26 4.25
CA ALA A 36 -15.33 11.88 3.88
C ALA A 36 -14.65 11.46 2.57
N MET A 37 -14.41 12.42 1.67
CA MET A 37 -13.78 12.21 0.36
C MET A 37 -12.74 13.31 0.08
N PRO A 38 -11.56 13.27 0.67
CA PRO A 38 -10.49 14.22 0.35
C PRO A 38 -10.08 14.10 -1.11
N GLN A 39 -9.72 15.22 -1.74
CA GLN A 39 -9.25 15.23 -3.13
C GLN A 39 -7.92 14.46 -3.25
N GLN A 40 -7.81 13.57 -4.26
CA GLN A 40 -6.62 12.75 -4.50
C GLN A 40 -6.11 12.83 -5.95
N ASP A 41 -6.83 13.53 -6.82
CA ASP A 41 -6.45 13.70 -8.23
C ASP A 41 -5.70 15.02 -8.41
N LEU A 42 -4.37 14.93 -8.41
CA LEU A 42 -3.51 16.12 -8.61
C LEU A 42 -3.69 16.73 -10.00
N VAL A 43 -3.88 15.91 -11.04
CA VAL A 43 -4.04 16.40 -12.42
C VAL A 43 -5.29 17.26 -12.51
N ARG A 44 -6.39 16.81 -11.92
CA ARG A 44 -7.64 17.57 -11.86
C ARG A 44 -7.47 18.90 -11.11
N VAL A 45 -6.75 18.89 -9.98
CA VAL A 45 -6.46 20.12 -9.22
C VAL A 45 -5.62 21.08 -10.05
N MET A 46 -4.59 20.60 -10.73
CA MET A 46 -3.69 21.45 -11.51
C MET A 46 -4.35 22.05 -12.76
N ASN A 47 -5.39 21.41 -13.31
CA ASN A 47 -6.15 21.94 -14.43
C ASN A 47 -7.08 23.11 -14.05
N ALA A 48 -7.55 23.16 -12.81
CA ALA A 48 -8.46 24.21 -12.33
C ALA A 48 -8.20 24.53 -10.85
N PRO A 49 -7.02 25.04 -10.46
CA PRO A 49 -6.60 25.13 -9.05
C PRO A 49 -7.55 25.96 -8.20
N GLN A 50 -8.11 27.01 -8.78
CA GLN A 50 -8.99 27.97 -8.07
C GLN A 50 -10.25 27.29 -7.48
N LEU A 51 -10.70 26.18 -8.10
CA LEU A 51 -11.87 25.45 -7.62
C LEU A 51 -11.60 24.58 -6.40
N TYR A 52 -10.31 24.35 -6.10
CA TYR A 52 -9.87 23.43 -5.05
C TYR A 52 -9.20 24.11 -3.85
N ILE A 53 -8.96 25.44 -3.93
CA ILE A 53 -8.41 26.19 -2.79
C ILE A 53 -9.36 26.08 -1.59
N GLY A 54 -8.82 25.69 -0.44
CA GLY A 54 -9.54 25.44 0.80
C GLY A 54 -10.13 24.03 0.90
N GLN A 55 -10.22 23.25 -0.18
CA GLN A 55 -10.67 21.86 -0.11
C GLN A 55 -9.60 20.98 0.53
N GLU A 56 -10.04 20.04 1.36
CA GLU A 56 -9.16 19.03 1.93
C GLU A 56 -8.73 18.03 0.88
N ALA A 57 -7.44 17.79 0.83
CA ALA A 57 -6.83 16.84 -0.10
C ALA A 57 -5.95 15.84 0.66
N ARG A 58 -5.78 14.65 0.08
CA ARG A 58 -4.85 13.62 0.54
C ARG A 58 -3.97 13.22 -0.61
N PHE A 59 -2.67 13.46 -0.48
CA PHE A 59 -1.66 13.08 -1.46
C PHE A 59 -0.54 12.32 -0.78
N GLY A 60 0.13 11.48 -1.54
CA GLY A 60 1.29 10.76 -1.02
C GLY A 60 2.25 10.41 -2.14
N GLY A 61 3.46 10.06 -1.72
CA GLY A 61 4.56 9.75 -2.62
C GLY A 61 5.90 9.81 -1.92
N ARG A 62 6.95 10.00 -2.68
CA ARG A 62 8.32 10.11 -2.17
C ARG A 62 8.69 11.55 -1.89
N VAL A 63 9.22 11.80 -0.69
CA VAL A 63 9.82 13.09 -0.34
C VAL A 63 11.12 13.27 -1.13
N VAL A 64 11.14 14.23 -2.04
CA VAL A 64 12.31 14.49 -2.90
C VAL A 64 13.17 15.65 -2.40
N ASN A 65 12.56 16.59 -1.66
CA ASN A 65 13.27 17.70 -1.04
C ASN A 65 12.59 18.16 0.25
N ILE A 66 13.36 18.80 1.14
CA ILE A 66 12.90 19.33 2.42
C ILE A 66 13.56 20.69 2.61
N ASP A 67 12.73 21.70 2.89
CA ASP A 67 13.16 23.06 3.19
C ASP A 67 12.61 23.48 4.56
N ASN A 68 13.49 23.56 5.53
CA ASN A 68 13.16 23.99 6.90
C ASN A 68 13.26 25.50 7.00
N LYS A 69 12.15 26.14 7.30
CA LYS A 69 12.05 27.57 7.60
C LYS A 69 11.65 27.77 9.06
N GLN A 70 11.80 29.00 9.54
CA GLN A 70 11.45 29.30 10.92
C GLN A 70 9.97 28.94 11.19
N GLY A 71 9.76 27.97 12.10
CA GLY A 71 8.43 27.55 12.54
C GLY A 71 7.69 26.57 11.60
N ARG A 72 8.23 26.22 10.44
CA ARG A 72 7.59 25.28 9.50
C ARG A 72 8.58 24.55 8.62
N THR A 73 8.19 23.40 8.15
CA THR A 73 8.92 22.59 7.17
C THR A 73 8.12 22.46 5.88
N ARG A 74 8.72 22.76 4.74
CA ARG A 74 8.15 22.48 3.41
C ARG A 74 8.73 21.19 2.87
N LEU A 75 7.86 20.22 2.61
CA LEU A 75 8.20 18.98 1.91
C LEU A 75 7.87 19.12 0.44
N GLU A 76 8.80 18.76 -0.44
CA GLU A 76 8.53 18.52 -1.85
C GLU A 76 8.27 17.04 -2.04
N ILE A 77 7.09 16.68 -2.52
CA ILE A 77 6.64 15.29 -2.66
C ILE A 77 6.38 15.00 -4.13
N ALA A 78 7.06 13.99 -4.69
CA ALA A 78 6.71 13.38 -5.97
C ALA A 78 5.54 12.42 -5.73
N THR A 79 4.34 12.84 -6.13
CA THR A 79 3.09 12.13 -5.82
C THR A 79 2.88 10.94 -6.74
N VAL A 80 2.27 9.88 -6.18
CA VAL A 80 1.79 8.70 -6.89
C VAL A 80 0.34 8.43 -6.46
N ASN A 81 -0.33 7.45 -7.08
CA ASN A 81 -1.63 7.00 -6.59
C ASN A 81 -1.52 6.43 -5.18
N LEU A 82 -2.60 6.51 -4.44
CA LEU A 82 -2.75 5.88 -3.12
C LEU A 82 -3.64 4.63 -3.25
N ASP A 83 -3.32 3.61 -2.47
CA ASP A 83 -4.18 2.45 -2.31
C ASP A 83 -5.37 2.75 -1.36
N GLU A 84 -6.21 1.75 -1.09
CA GLU A 84 -7.37 1.85 -0.19
C GLU A 84 -6.98 2.21 1.27
N GLY A 85 -5.75 1.87 1.69
CA GLY A 85 -5.17 2.24 2.98
C GLY A 85 -4.46 3.59 2.98
N ALA A 86 -4.58 4.34 1.89
CA ALA A 86 -3.88 5.60 1.65
C ALA A 86 -2.34 5.48 1.63
N ARG A 87 -1.81 4.32 1.24
CA ARG A 87 -0.37 4.09 1.06
C ARG A 87 0.03 4.44 -0.36
N PRO A 88 1.19 5.07 -0.58
CA PRO A 88 1.71 5.31 -1.94
C PRO A 88 1.97 4.00 -2.69
N VAL A 89 1.41 3.87 -3.88
CA VAL A 89 1.60 2.70 -4.75
C VAL A 89 2.99 2.73 -5.35
N LEU A 90 3.76 1.65 -5.15
CA LEU A 90 5.13 1.54 -5.67
C LEU A 90 5.15 1.17 -7.15
N GLY A 91 6.19 1.67 -7.85
CA GLY A 91 6.42 1.32 -9.26
C GLY A 91 5.60 2.14 -10.25
N GLU A 92 4.68 2.98 -9.80
CA GLU A 92 3.95 3.89 -10.67
C GLU A 92 4.74 5.17 -10.98
N PRO A 93 4.56 5.74 -12.17
CA PRO A 93 5.12 7.05 -12.51
C PRO A 93 4.49 8.14 -11.64
N SER A 94 5.29 9.18 -11.33
CA SER A 94 4.79 10.33 -10.59
C SER A 94 3.67 11.05 -11.36
N LYS A 95 2.62 11.43 -10.64
CA LYS A 95 1.51 12.25 -11.16
C LYS A 95 1.85 13.75 -11.16
N GLY A 96 2.97 14.13 -10.56
CA GLY A 96 3.44 15.49 -10.42
C GLY A 96 4.05 15.72 -9.04
N ARG A 97 4.45 16.98 -8.78
CA ARG A 97 5.05 17.37 -7.52
C ARG A 97 4.19 18.38 -6.80
N ILE A 98 4.17 18.27 -5.48
CA ILE A 98 3.47 19.19 -4.59
C ILE A 98 4.42 19.72 -3.53
N TYR A 99 4.08 20.88 -2.97
CA TYR A 99 4.63 21.37 -1.72
C TYR A 99 3.63 21.13 -0.59
N ALA A 100 4.09 20.46 0.45
CA ALA A 100 3.33 20.19 1.66
C ALA A 100 3.97 20.95 2.83
N ASP A 101 3.30 22.00 3.31
CA ASP A 101 3.77 22.83 4.42
C ASP A 101 3.30 22.23 5.74
N VAL A 102 4.26 21.78 6.56
CA VAL A 102 4.04 21.18 7.88
C VAL A 102 4.44 22.20 8.96
N ASN A 103 3.61 22.39 9.97
CA ASN A 103 3.95 23.21 11.13
C ASN A 103 5.02 22.50 11.96
N GLY A 104 6.07 23.22 12.35
CA GLY A 104 7.18 22.71 13.14
C GLY A 104 8.36 22.24 12.28
N PHE A 105 9.32 21.63 12.95
CA PHE A 105 10.56 21.13 12.37
C PHE A 105 10.45 19.63 12.08
N LEU A 106 10.82 19.23 10.86
CA LEU A 106 11.01 17.85 10.47
C LEU A 106 12.48 17.64 10.08
N ASP A 107 13.12 16.63 10.67
CA ASP A 107 14.51 16.33 10.37
C ASP A 107 14.67 15.78 8.94
N PRO A 108 15.47 16.43 8.09
CA PRO A 108 15.71 15.94 6.73
C PRO A 108 16.26 14.51 6.66
N VAL A 109 17.01 14.07 7.68
CA VAL A 109 17.55 12.71 7.74
C VAL A 109 16.44 11.67 7.82
N ASP A 110 15.36 11.99 8.52
CA ASP A 110 14.23 11.08 8.73
C ASP A 110 13.23 11.04 7.58
N PHE A 111 13.20 12.09 6.76
CA PHE A 111 12.12 12.25 5.77
C PHE A 111 12.58 12.18 4.32
N ARG A 112 13.79 12.64 4.00
CA ARG A 112 14.27 12.64 2.62
C ARG A 112 14.32 11.22 2.04
N GLY A 113 13.71 11.04 0.86
CA GLY A 113 13.64 9.75 0.18
C GLY A 113 12.59 8.79 0.75
N GLN A 114 11.95 9.12 1.89
CA GLN A 114 10.91 8.27 2.47
C GLN A 114 9.57 8.42 1.74
N LEU A 115 8.72 7.42 1.89
CA LEU A 115 7.33 7.49 1.47
C LEU A 115 6.49 8.15 2.55
N ILE A 116 5.63 9.07 2.13
CA ILE A 116 4.74 9.80 3.04
C ILE A 116 3.35 9.96 2.42
N THR A 117 2.34 9.98 3.25
CA THR A 117 1.01 10.48 2.89
C THR A 117 0.70 11.66 3.78
N VAL A 118 0.18 12.73 3.20
CA VAL A 118 -0.20 13.98 3.84
C VAL A 118 -1.67 14.28 3.59
N VAL A 119 -2.33 14.93 4.56
CA VAL A 119 -3.72 15.37 4.45
C VAL A 119 -3.86 16.79 4.96
N GLY A 120 -4.69 17.58 4.30
CA GLY A 120 -5.01 18.95 4.69
C GLY A 120 -5.52 19.80 3.53
N PRO A 121 -5.85 21.08 3.75
CA PRO A 121 -6.40 21.95 2.74
C PRO A 121 -5.36 22.38 1.69
N ILE A 122 -5.81 22.47 0.45
CA ILE A 122 -5.06 23.08 -0.64
C ILE A 122 -5.04 24.59 -0.41
N THR A 123 -3.85 25.20 -0.46
CA THR A 123 -3.67 26.64 -0.24
C THR A 123 -3.43 27.43 -1.53
N GLY A 124 -3.03 26.75 -2.59
CA GLY A 124 -2.82 27.40 -3.89
C GLY A 124 -1.85 26.66 -4.80
N VAL A 125 -1.32 27.41 -5.76
CA VAL A 125 -0.28 26.94 -6.68
C VAL A 125 0.84 27.99 -6.73
N VAL A 126 2.08 27.55 -6.75
CA VAL A 126 3.26 28.41 -6.88
C VAL A 126 4.13 27.95 -8.04
N GLU A 127 4.80 28.90 -8.68
CA GLU A 127 5.81 28.62 -9.67
C GLU A 127 7.15 28.33 -9.00
N GLY A 128 7.88 27.38 -9.52
CA GLY A 128 9.19 26.97 -9.05
C GLY A 128 9.96 26.27 -10.17
N LYS A 129 10.96 25.46 -9.79
CA LYS A 129 11.78 24.71 -10.76
C LYS A 129 11.94 23.27 -10.30
N VAL A 130 12.04 22.37 -11.28
CA VAL A 130 12.51 21.00 -11.12
C VAL A 130 13.78 20.86 -11.98
N GLY A 131 14.93 20.80 -11.34
CA GLY A 131 16.19 21.04 -12.05
C GLY A 131 16.20 22.45 -12.65
N GLU A 132 16.45 22.56 -13.94
CA GLU A 132 16.44 23.84 -14.66
C GLU A 132 15.06 24.19 -15.26
N SER A 133 14.10 23.28 -15.24
CA SER A 133 12.79 23.45 -15.89
C SER A 133 11.80 24.15 -14.95
N ALA A 134 11.09 25.16 -15.49
CA ALA A 134 9.97 25.80 -14.80
C ALA A 134 8.88 24.78 -14.50
N TYR A 135 8.35 24.80 -13.28
CA TYR A 135 7.35 23.86 -12.81
C TYR A 135 6.33 24.53 -11.90
N LYS A 136 5.06 24.12 -12.01
CA LYS A 136 3.99 24.60 -11.13
C LYS A 136 3.71 23.55 -10.04
N PHE A 137 3.84 23.96 -8.80
CA PHE A 137 3.59 23.12 -7.64
C PHE A 137 2.25 23.49 -7.00
N MET A 138 1.39 22.51 -6.79
CA MET A 138 0.27 22.64 -5.87
C MET A 138 0.83 22.76 -4.46
N VAL A 139 0.29 23.68 -3.67
CA VAL A 139 0.67 23.88 -2.26
C VAL A 139 -0.48 23.51 -1.35
N MET A 140 -0.19 22.77 -0.30
CA MET A 140 -1.16 22.45 0.73
C MET A 140 -0.60 22.68 2.13
N GLN A 141 -1.46 23.03 3.06
CA GLN A 141 -1.15 23.03 4.49
C GLN A 141 -1.42 21.65 5.05
N VAL A 142 -0.46 21.07 5.74
CA VAL A 142 -0.59 19.71 6.29
C VAL A 142 -1.19 19.77 7.69
N ASN A 143 -2.32 19.09 7.89
CA ASN A 143 -2.96 18.86 9.17
C ASN A 143 -2.55 17.51 9.78
N GLY A 144 -2.20 16.55 8.94
CA GLY A 144 -1.75 15.24 9.36
C GLY A 144 -0.88 14.56 8.31
N TYR A 145 0.03 13.72 8.75
CA TYR A 145 0.88 12.93 7.87
C TYR A 145 1.21 11.56 8.46
N LYS A 146 1.54 10.61 7.57
CA LYS A 146 2.03 9.27 7.93
C LYS A 146 3.24 8.95 7.07
N ARG A 147 4.36 8.58 7.69
CA ARG A 147 5.51 7.97 7.00
C ARG A 147 5.27 6.48 6.84
N TRP A 148 5.73 5.93 5.72
CA TRP A 148 5.60 4.51 5.41
C TRP A 148 6.99 3.90 5.27
N ARG A 149 7.11 2.66 5.69
CA ARG A 149 8.33 1.87 5.52
C ARG A 149 8.20 1.00 4.28
N VAL A 150 9.31 0.82 3.59
CA VAL A 150 9.40 -0.11 2.47
C VAL A 150 10.13 -1.35 2.97
N THR A 151 9.44 -2.49 2.94
CA THR A 151 9.99 -3.78 3.37
C THR A 151 10.02 -4.72 2.18
N GLN A 152 11.12 -5.44 2.03
CA GLN A 152 11.24 -6.51 1.06
C GLN A 152 10.85 -7.84 1.72
N GLN A 153 9.86 -8.50 1.16
CA GLN A 153 9.44 -9.82 1.60
C GLN A 153 9.82 -10.84 0.53
N VAL A 154 10.52 -11.88 0.95
CA VAL A 154 10.82 -13.03 0.09
C VAL A 154 9.61 -13.95 0.10
N VAL A 155 8.91 -14.02 -1.02
CA VAL A 155 7.80 -14.96 -1.20
C VAL A 155 8.36 -16.22 -1.82
N MET A 156 8.38 -17.31 -1.06
CA MET A 156 8.69 -18.62 -1.59
C MET A 156 7.42 -19.18 -2.23
N PRO A 157 7.52 -19.78 -3.44
CA PRO A 157 6.38 -20.47 -4.02
C PRO A 157 5.93 -21.60 -3.08
N PRO A 158 4.61 -21.86 -2.98
CA PRO A 158 4.11 -22.93 -2.13
C PRO A 158 4.73 -24.25 -2.54
N GLN A 159 5.31 -24.95 -1.58
CA GLN A 159 5.79 -26.30 -1.83
C GLN A 159 4.59 -27.23 -2.02
N PRO A 160 4.59 -28.13 -3.02
CA PRO A 160 3.52 -29.10 -3.12
C PRO A 160 3.57 -29.97 -1.86
N ILE A 161 2.45 -30.03 -1.19
CA ILE A 161 2.25 -31.00 -0.12
C ILE A 161 2.09 -32.33 -0.84
N ASP A 162 3.14 -33.16 -0.82
CA ASP A 162 3.04 -34.52 -1.33
C ASP A 162 2.10 -35.28 -0.39
N PRO A 163 0.89 -35.67 -0.82
CA PRO A 163 -0.07 -36.37 0.02
C PRO A 163 0.41 -37.75 0.49
N TRP A 164 1.51 -38.25 -0.09
CA TRP A 164 2.10 -39.53 0.25
C TRP A 164 3.14 -39.46 1.38
N PHE A 165 3.53 -38.28 1.85
CA PHE A 165 4.47 -38.15 2.95
C PHE A 165 3.90 -38.57 4.32
N TRP A 166 2.58 -38.79 4.38
CA TRP A 166 1.89 -39.35 5.57
C TRP A 166 1.70 -40.87 5.44
N GLY A 167 2.42 -41.51 4.52
CA GLY A 167 2.41 -42.96 4.36
C GLY A 167 3.01 -43.63 5.58
N GLY A 168 2.15 -44.29 6.33
CA GLY A 168 2.51 -45.07 7.50
C GLY A 168 3.49 -46.22 7.22
N PRO A 169 3.95 -46.86 8.28
CA PRO A 169 5.00 -47.84 8.23
C PRO A 169 4.46 -49.16 7.66
N TYR A 170 4.71 -49.44 6.41
CA TYR A 170 4.58 -50.80 5.90
C TYR A 170 5.96 -51.35 5.56
N PRO A 171 6.43 -52.32 6.33
CA PRO A 171 7.60 -53.10 5.95
C PRO A 171 7.16 -54.14 4.93
N TYR A 172 7.15 -53.84 3.66
CA TYR A 172 7.02 -54.87 2.64
C TYR A 172 8.40 -55.37 2.19
N ARG A 173 8.77 -56.45 2.82
CA ARG A 173 9.82 -57.39 2.36
C ARG A 173 9.30 -58.06 1.10
N GLY A 174 9.71 -57.66 -0.05
CA GLY A 174 9.35 -58.25 -1.34
C GLY A 174 10.53 -58.15 -2.30
N ARG A 175 11.07 -59.30 -2.54
CA ARG A 175 12.19 -59.67 -3.40
C ARG A 175 11.77 -59.55 -4.87
N TYR A 176 12.70 -58.99 -5.70
CA TYR A 176 12.64 -58.93 -7.17
C TYR A 176 11.57 -58.03 -7.82
N GLY A 177 12.03 -56.95 -8.40
CA GLY A 177 11.31 -56.15 -9.36
C GLY A 177 12.23 -55.14 -10.04
N TYR A 178 12.71 -55.48 -11.22
CA TYR A 178 13.20 -54.51 -12.21
C TYR A 178 12.02 -53.60 -12.52
N GLY A 179 12.13 -52.31 -12.28
CA GLY A 179 11.03 -51.43 -12.65
C GLY A 179 11.18 -49.99 -12.15
N GLY A 180 11.59 -49.12 -13.01
CA GLY A 180 11.05 -47.79 -13.01
C GLY A 180 11.82 -46.71 -12.25
N MET A 181 12.99 -46.37 -12.75
CA MET A 181 13.69 -45.10 -12.51
C MET A 181 13.00 -43.95 -13.28
N TRP A 182 11.68 -43.76 -13.02
CA TRP A 182 10.87 -42.69 -13.63
C TRP A 182 9.88 -42.15 -12.61
N GLY A 183 10.35 -41.41 -11.61
CA GLY A 183 9.44 -40.86 -10.61
C GLY A 183 10.05 -39.78 -9.70
N GLY A 184 11.29 -39.45 -9.91
CA GLY A 184 11.91 -38.29 -9.27
C GLY A 184 11.68 -37.05 -10.10
N GLY A 185 10.45 -36.60 -10.21
CA GLY A 185 10.17 -35.29 -10.74
C GLY A 185 10.94 -34.27 -9.89
N TRP A 186 11.98 -33.66 -10.46
CA TRP A 186 12.68 -32.56 -9.86
C TRP A 186 11.68 -31.42 -9.77
N TYR A 187 11.02 -31.33 -8.60
CA TYR A 187 10.20 -30.17 -8.32
C TYR A 187 11.14 -28.98 -8.16
N ASN A 188 11.23 -28.19 -9.20
CA ASN A 188 11.89 -26.89 -9.13
C ASN A 188 10.82 -25.87 -8.74
N PRO A 189 10.77 -25.41 -7.47
CA PRO A 189 9.76 -24.47 -7.00
C PRO A 189 9.84 -23.10 -7.67
N GLY A 190 10.73 -22.93 -8.63
CA GLY A 190 11.05 -21.64 -9.22
C GLY A 190 11.87 -20.77 -8.27
N PRO A 191 12.44 -19.67 -8.77
CA PRO A 191 13.18 -18.74 -7.92
C PRO A 191 12.24 -18.05 -6.92
N ALA A 192 12.71 -17.87 -5.69
CA ALA A 192 12.03 -17.03 -4.71
C ALA A 192 11.81 -15.63 -5.29
N GLN A 193 10.59 -15.10 -5.15
CA GLN A 193 10.25 -13.76 -5.62
C GLN A 193 10.43 -12.77 -4.48
N VAL A 194 11.17 -11.69 -4.73
CA VAL A 194 11.25 -10.57 -3.79
C VAL A 194 10.12 -9.61 -4.09
N GLN A 195 9.16 -9.52 -3.17
CA GLN A 195 8.08 -8.56 -3.24
C GLN A 195 8.38 -7.38 -2.33
N THR A 196 8.33 -6.18 -2.88
CA THR A 196 8.47 -4.95 -2.11
C THR A 196 7.10 -4.47 -1.68
N ILE A 197 6.89 -4.34 -0.38
CA ILE A 197 5.60 -3.92 0.21
C ILE A 197 5.78 -2.65 1.04
N VAL A 198 4.74 -1.83 1.10
CA VAL A 198 4.66 -0.66 1.97
C VAL A 198 3.98 -1.06 3.26
N THR A 199 4.67 -0.83 4.38
CA THR A 199 4.19 -1.16 5.73
C THR A 199 4.13 0.08 6.62
N GLU A 200 3.50 -0.06 7.77
CA GLU A 200 3.44 1.00 8.80
C GLU A 200 4.78 1.25 9.47
#